data_197eeb670aec05b57722fd4a5e80638f
#
_entry.id   197eeb670aec05b57722fd4a5e80638f
#
_cell.length_a   1.000
_cell.length_b   1.000
_cell.length_c   1.000
_cell.angle_alpha   90.00
_cell.angle_beta   90.00
_cell.angle_gamma   90.00
#
_symmetry.space_group_name_H-M   'P 1'
#
loop_
_entity.id
_entity.type
_entity.pdbx_description
1 polymer ?
#
loop_
_entity_poly.entity_id
_entity_poly.type
_entity_poly.pdbx_seq_one_letter_code
_entity_poly.pdbx_strand_id
1 'polypeptide(L)'
;MCSRKLLEVLAGVEERASGSVMANELPVVSTAFRRRVAFITSTGVCLRDATVRRNLLFSVRMRVETLEEDRIVKEVAKAVHLDQLLDVKTEKLSPSQLYQLTLGMELVRNPMLLALDMPMRSLSSGELHGFVSALRGLSGSSGRVIVVSATEIHRALFDIADNILLLGAEGHLLYSGPKAGVEEFLREQSCVQRMGDESLGELLVALDEKGDSARVAEVFKSSAVYRRIQRQVEDHRKSIALNGFDPVLHAAAPSPNYFLQWYLLTAHTCRRATIEHRSFLVSWITLFLLFFLMASLIAGSGSDQNAMQNKRGVVFFLVSCSMQVNTILIDTEVKEFFSAVHLRNNNYFDTLQYFTATVLRLVLTRAVFAIIAACCTAFILTSSLSLALTMGLTSLAHASLTLLLVYWHPFEQDLWLFQNVYYVYCIILSGFLICLPTVPRIFPALSLLRYGYGGVVASELRGNPYSCDTKANRSYCYTGDQYLVMEGFAHDSWGKSSLVLFIISLVLLALVAVSMNIVWVPHTH
;
A
#
# COMPACT_ATOMS: atom_id res chain seq x y z
N MET A 1 -17.46 -13.10 -2.06
CA MET A 1 -16.16 -13.42 -1.42
C MET A 1 -15.48 -14.59 -2.11
N CYS A 2 -16.17 -15.70 -2.33
CA CYS A 2 -15.62 -16.92 -2.97
C CYS A 2 -15.09 -16.71 -4.40
N SER A 3 -15.78 -15.95 -5.25
CA SER A 3 -15.36 -15.68 -6.63
C SER A 3 -14.01 -14.98 -6.74
N ARG A 4 -13.75 -14.00 -5.84
CA ARG A 4 -12.47 -13.30 -5.78
C ARG A 4 -11.32 -14.23 -5.37
N LYS A 5 -11.51 -15.06 -4.33
CA LYS A 5 -10.52 -16.05 -3.91
C LYS A 5 -10.18 -17.04 -5.02
N LEU A 6 -11.18 -17.49 -5.78
CA LEU A 6 -10.96 -18.33 -6.94
C LEU A 6 -10.11 -17.62 -8.01
N LEU A 7 -10.40 -16.36 -8.31
CA LEU A 7 -9.60 -15.57 -9.26
C LEU A 7 -8.16 -15.37 -8.78
N GLU A 8 -7.95 -15.10 -7.49
CA GLU A 8 -6.62 -14.96 -6.90
C GLU A 8 -5.80 -16.26 -7.02
N VAL A 9 -6.44 -17.41 -6.81
CA VAL A 9 -5.81 -18.73 -7.02
C VAL A 9 -5.53 -18.98 -8.50
N LEU A 10 -6.48 -18.70 -9.41
CA LEU A 10 -6.30 -18.85 -10.84
C LEU A 10 -5.21 -17.93 -11.40
N ALA A 11 -5.06 -16.74 -10.83
CA ALA A 11 -4.01 -15.78 -11.18
C ALA A 11 -2.64 -16.13 -10.54
N GLY A 12 -2.58 -17.13 -9.65
CA GLY A 12 -1.37 -17.48 -8.91
C GLY A 12 -0.96 -16.46 -7.85
N VAL A 13 -1.88 -15.61 -7.42
CA VAL A 13 -1.66 -14.58 -6.38
C VAL A 13 -1.79 -15.21 -5.00
N GLU A 14 -2.71 -16.14 -4.83
CA GLU A 14 -2.94 -16.86 -3.57
C GLU A 14 -2.75 -18.36 -3.76
N GLU A 15 -2.27 -19.03 -2.72
CA GLU A 15 -2.12 -20.48 -2.73
C GLU A 15 -3.45 -21.18 -2.50
N ARG A 16 -3.58 -22.33 -3.15
CA ARG A 16 -4.73 -23.22 -2.99
C ARG A 16 -4.61 -24.08 -1.73
N ALA A 17 -5.71 -24.33 -1.08
CA ALA A 17 -5.76 -25.26 0.05
C ALA A 17 -5.63 -26.74 -0.41
N SER A 18 -6.14 -27.08 -1.61
CA SER A 18 -6.09 -28.43 -2.17
C SER A 18 -6.22 -28.42 -3.70
N GLY A 19 -5.95 -29.55 -4.34
CA GLY A 19 -6.05 -29.71 -5.78
C GLY A 19 -4.84 -29.21 -6.57
N SER A 20 -4.98 -29.05 -7.89
CA SER A 20 -3.94 -28.53 -8.77
C SER A 20 -4.56 -27.62 -9.82
N VAL A 21 -3.91 -26.50 -10.09
CA VAL A 21 -4.25 -25.57 -11.19
C VAL A 21 -3.07 -25.51 -12.13
N MET A 22 -3.30 -25.78 -13.39
CA MET A 22 -2.28 -25.79 -14.43
C MET A 22 -2.76 -24.97 -15.63
N ALA A 23 -1.85 -24.25 -16.24
CA ALA A 23 -2.09 -23.52 -17.48
C ALA A 23 -1.04 -23.98 -18.50
N ASN A 24 -1.49 -24.62 -19.58
CA ASN A 24 -0.60 -25.20 -20.60
C ASN A 24 0.61 -25.91 -19.97
N GLU A 25 0.37 -26.87 -19.05
CA GLU A 25 1.40 -27.70 -18.43
C GLU A 25 2.25 -27.04 -17.31
N LEU A 26 2.16 -25.72 -17.14
CA LEU A 26 2.84 -25.04 -16.03
C LEU A 26 1.92 -24.93 -14.82
N PRO A 27 2.43 -25.23 -13.61
CA PRO A 27 1.68 -24.91 -12.40
C PRO A 27 1.49 -23.39 -12.29
N VAL A 28 0.27 -22.97 -11.95
CA VAL A 28 -0.12 -21.54 -11.85
C VAL A 28 0.74 -20.75 -10.86
N VAL A 29 1.38 -21.43 -9.90
CA VAL A 29 2.28 -20.83 -8.92
C VAL A 29 3.68 -20.52 -9.49
N SER A 30 4.02 -20.98 -10.71
CA SER A 30 5.33 -20.71 -11.30
C SER A 30 5.53 -19.22 -11.57
N THR A 31 6.76 -18.73 -11.32
CA THR A 31 7.13 -17.33 -11.58
C THR A 31 6.97 -16.96 -13.07
N ALA A 32 7.21 -17.92 -13.98
CA ALA A 32 7.01 -17.75 -15.40
C ALA A 32 5.54 -17.51 -15.77
N PHE A 33 4.62 -18.27 -15.18
CA PHE A 33 3.19 -18.10 -15.37
C PHE A 33 2.71 -16.75 -14.81
N ARG A 34 3.09 -16.41 -13.57
CA ARG A 34 2.69 -15.14 -12.93
C ARG A 34 3.10 -13.90 -13.72
N ARG A 35 4.22 -13.96 -14.45
CA ARG A 35 4.63 -12.86 -15.33
C ARG A 35 3.73 -12.67 -16.56
N ARG A 36 2.90 -13.65 -16.92
CA ARG A 36 1.98 -13.63 -18.07
C ARG A 36 0.53 -13.47 -17.67
N VAL A 37 0.26 -13.24 -16.40
CA VAL A 37 -1.07 -13.03 -15.86
C VAL A 37 -1.21 -11.59 -15.37
N ALA A 38 -2.37 -11.00 -15.59
CA ALA A 38 -2.78 -9.75 -14.97
C ALA A 38 -4.01 -9.98 -14.09
N PHE A 39 -3.91 -9.57 -12.84
CA PHE A 39 -5.02 -9.60 -11.88
C PHE A 39 -5.44 -8.17 -11.55
N ILE A 40 -6.68 -7.82 -11.88
CA ILE A 40 -7.22 -6.47 -11.73
C ILE A 40 -8.38 -6.51 -10.75
N THR A 41 -8.20 -5.79 -9.64
CA THR A 41 -9.25 -5.62 -8.63
C THR A 41 -10.24 -4.51 -9.02
N SER A 42 -11.42 -4.51 -8.39
CA SER A 42 -12.46 -3.49 -8.64
C SER A 42 -12.00 -2.05 -8.36
N THR A 43 -10.99 -1.88 -7.51
CA THR A 43 -10.38 -0.58 -7.23
C THR A 43 -9.14 -0.41 -8.09
N GLY A 44 -9.23 0.40 -9.13
CA GLY A 44 -8.08 0.72 -9.99
C GLY A 44 -6.96 1.40 -9.20
N VAL A 45 -5.72 1.03 -9.48
CA VAL A 45 -4.53 1.60 -8.86
C VAL A 45 -3.73 2.37 -9.90
N CYS A 46 -3.79 3.68 -9.82
CA CYS A 46 -3.06 4.58 -10.72
C CYS A 46 -2.56 5.81 -9.96
N LEU A 47 -1.59 6.50 -10.54
CA LEU A 47 -1.10 7.78 -10.04
C LEU A 47 -2.16 8.87 -10.24
N ARG A 48 -2.76 9.35 -9.17
CA ARG A 48 -3.88 10.32 -9.25
C ARG A 48 -3.48 11.65 -9.89
N ASP A 49 -2.33 12.21 -9.57
CA ASP A 49 -1.83 13.48 -10.13
C ASP A 49 -1.19 13.37 -11.51
N ALA A 50 -0.97 12.15 -12.00
CA ALA A 50 -0.36 11.91 -13.28
C ALA A 50 -1.42 11.92 -14.40
N THR A 51 -0.99 12.19 -15.62
CA THR A 51 -1.84 11.99 -16.82
C THR A 51 -1.96 10.50 -17.15
N VAL A 52 -2.96 10.15 -17.96
CA VAL A 52 -3.13 8.80 -18.50
C VAL A 52 -1.83 8.32 -19.18
N ARG A 53 -1.25 9.14 -20.05
CA ARG A 53 0.03 8.88 -20.72
C ARG A 53 1.13 8.52 -19.74
N ARG A 54 1.25 9.26 -18.65
CA ARG A 54 2.32 9.05 -17.65
C ARG A 54 2.16 7.77 -16.87
N ASN A 55 0.93 7.38 -16.54
CA ASN A 55 0.62 6.10 -15.90
C ASN A 55 0.99 4.92 -16.82
N LEU A 56 0.61 5.00 -18.09
CA LEU A 56 0.96 3.98 -19.09
C LEU A 56 2.49 3.91 -19.30
N LEU A 57 3.18 5.05 -19.42
CA LEU A 57 4.65 5.10 -19.53
C LEU A 57 5.33 4.49 -18.30
N PHE A 58 4.82 4.75 -17.10
CA PHE A 58 5.33 4.13 -15.87
C PHE A 58 5.23 2.59 -15.98
N SER A 59 4.09 2.07 -16.42
CA SER A 59 3.89 0.64 -16.58
C SER A 59 4.83 0.04 -17.65
N VAL A 60 5.03 0.74 -18.79
CA VAL A 60 5.97 0.31 -19.82
C VAL A 60 7.39 0.21 -19.26
N ARG A 61 7.89 1.30 -18.66
CA ARG A 61 9.27 1.39 -18.14
C ARG A 61 9.57 0.41 -17.02
N MET A 62 8.56 0.11 -16.21
CA MET A 62 8.73 -0.84 -15.10
C MET A 62 8.75 -2.29 -15.56
N ARG A 63 8.15 -2.63 -16.72
CA ARG A 63 7.87 -4.03 -17.06
C ARG A 63 8.34 -4.47 -18.45
N VAL A 64 8.62 -3.55 -19.35
CA VAL A 64 9.00 -3.86 -20.73
C VAL A 64 10.31 -3.15 -21.07
N GLU A 65 11.26 -3.90 -21.57
CA GLU A 65 12.48 -3.32 -22.14
C GLU A 65 12.25 -3.01 -23.62
N THR A 66 12.04 -1.74 -23.94
CA THR A 66 11.76 -1.30 -25.31
C THR A 66 12.24 0.12 -25.56
N LEU A 67 12.57 0.40 -26.81
CA LEU A 67 12.85 1.76 -27.29
C LEU A 67 11.60 2.46 -27.87
N GLU A 68 10.50 1.71 -28.05
CA GLU A 68 9.26 2.19 -28.65
C GLU A 68 8.15 2.47 -27.61
N GLU A 69 8.50 3.10 -26.49
CA GLU A 69 7.57 3.36 -25.38
C GLU A 69 6.29 4.06 -25.81
N ASP A 70 6.41 5.13 -26.61
CA ASP A 70 5.26 5.92 -27.08
C ASP A 70 4.33 5.15 -28.03
N ARG A 71 4.85 4.22 -28.80
CA ARG A 71 4.06 3.34 -29.65
C ARG A 71 3.18 2.42 -28.82
N ILE A 72 3.79 1.73 -27.84
CA ILE A 72 3.06 0.83 -26.94
C ILE A 72 1.98 1.60 -26.19
N VAL A 73 2.30 2.80 -25.68
CA VAL A 73 1.32 3.65 -24.97
C VAL A 73 0.12 3.98 -25.85
N LYS A 74 0.34 4.35 -27.13
CA LYS A 74 -0.75 4.68 -28.06
C LYS A 74 -1.58 3.45 -28.41
N GLU A 75 -0.94 2.32 -28.66
CA GLU A 75 -1.62 1.05 -29.00
C GLU A 75 -2.51 0.59 -27.82
N VAL A 76 -1.97 0.60 -26.61
CA VAL A 76 -2.70 0.23 -25.40
C VAL A 76 -3.83 1.21 -25.11
N ALA A 77 -3.57 2.52 -25.20
CA ALA A 77 -4.61 3.53 -24.96
C ALA A 77 -5.79 3.36 -25.92
N LYS A 78 -5.52 3.04 -27.20
CA LYS A 78 -6.56 2.75 -28.21
C LYS A 78 -7.32 1.47 -27.85
N ALA A 79 -6.64 0.42 -27.38
CA ALA A 79 -7.26 -0.84 -27.01
C ALA A 79 -8.25 -0.72 -25.83
N VAL A 80 -8.01 0.24 -24.93
CA VAL A 80 -8.88 0.52 -23.76
C VAL A 80 -9.74 1.78 -23.92
N HIS A 81 -9.83 2.35 -25.14
CA HIS A 81 -10.60 3.56 -25.47
C HIS A 81 -10.23 4.81 -24.65
N LEU A 82 -8.96 5.00 -24.34
CA LEU A 82 -8.40 6.17 -23.65
C LEU A 82 -7.48 7.04 -24.53
N ASP A 83 -7.44 6.80 -25.82
CA ASP A 83 -6.55 7.49 -26.78
C ASP A 83 -6.77 9.02 -26.82
N GLN A 84 -8.00 9.48 -26.65
CA GLN A 84 -8.36 10.91 -26.60
C GLN A 84 -8.06 11.56 -25.22
N LEU A 85 -7.82 10.76 -24.21
CA LEU A 85 -7.65 11.21 -22.82
C LEU A 85 -6.20 11.14 -22.33
N LEU A 86 -5.24 10.89 -23.21
CA LEU A 86 -3.83 10.67 -22.86
C LEU A 86 -3.21 11.78 -22.00
N ASP A 87 -3.57 13.02 -22.25
CA ASP A 87 -3.01 14.18 -21.55
C ASP A 87 -3.92 14.68 -20.41
N VAL A 88 -5.05 14.00 -20.17
CA VAL A 88 -5.96 14.29 -19.06
C VAL A 88 -5.38 13.73 -17.77
N LYS A 89 -5.47 14.51 -16.68
CA LYS A 89 -5.09 14.05 -15.34
C LYS A 89 -6.07 12.99 -14.83
N THR A 90 -5.53 11.99 -14.16
CA THR A 90 -6.28 10.86 -13.62
C THR A 90 -7.37 11.27 -12.62
N GLU A 91 -7.18 12.38 -11.89
CA GLU A 91 -8.20 12.94 -10.98
C GLU A 91 -9.51 13.35 -11.68
N LYS A 92 -9.44 13.63 -12.99
CA LYS A 92 -10.60 14.07 -13.79
C LYS A 92 -11.29 12.93 -14.50
N LEU A 93 -10.78 11.72 -14.37
CA LEU A 93 -11.35 10.53 -15.01
C LEU A 93 -12.55 10.01 -14.21
N SER A 94 -13.54 9.47 -14.91
CA SER A 94 -14.63 8.73 -14.28
C SER A 94 -14.12 7.42 -13.66
N PRO A 95 -14.84 6.82 -12.72
CA PRO A 95 -14.45 5.53 -12.14
C PRO A 95 -14.23 4.43 -13.20
N SER A 96 -15.03 4.42 -14.26
CA SER A 96 -14.87 3.51 -15.38
C SER A 96 -13.60 3.76 -16.18
N GLN A 97 -13.27 5.03 -16.46
CA GLN A 97 -12.03 5.41 -17.13
C GLN A 97 -10.79 5.08 -16.29
N LEU A 98 -10.90 5.19 -14.97
CA LEU A 98 -9.87 4.74 -14.04
C LEU A 98 -9.65 3.22 -14.11
N TYR A 99 -10.73 2.46 -14.20
CA TYR A 99 -10.65 1.01 -14.38
C TYR A 99 -10.03 0.66 -15.74
N GLN A 100 -10.46 1.34 -16.83
CA GLN A 100 -9.86 1.19 -18.15
C GLN A 100 -8.38 1.53 -18.17
N LEU A 101 -7.95 2.57 -17.43
CA LEU A 101 -6.53 2.92 -17.27
C LEU A 101 -5.76 1.80 -16.57
N THR A 102 -6.31 1.24 -15.49
CA THR A 102 -5.68 0.11 -14.78
C THR A 102 -5.57 -1.11 -15.71
N LEU A 103 -6.62 -1.40 -16.46
CA LEU A 103 -6.59 -2.45 -17.50
C LEU A 103 -5.50 -2.17 -18.54
N GLY A 104 -5.39 -0.93 -19.02
CA GLY A 104 -4.34 -0.51 -19.95
C GLY A 104 -2.94 -0.69 -19.37
N MET A 105 -2.73 -0.31 -18.12
CA MET A 105 -1.43 -0.50 -17.45
C MET A 105 -1.03 -1.98 -17.39
N GLU A 106 -1.99 -2.89 -17.21
CA GLU A 106 -1.72 -4.33 -17.19
C GLU A 106 -1.53 -4.92 -18.60
N LEU A 107 -2.21 -4.39 -19.62
CA LEU A 107 -2.10 -4.83 -21.00
C LEU A 107 -0.73 -4.56 -21.64
N VAL A 108 0.04 -3.61 -21.11
CA VAL A 108 1.40 -3.28 -21.59
C VAL A 108 2.30 -4.52 -21.73
N ARG A 109 2.18 -5.51 -20.83
CA ARG A 109 2.95 -6.76 -20.88
C ARG A 109 2.38 -7.81 -21.81
N ASN A 110 1.28 -7.54 -22.48
CA ASN A 110 0.57 -8.52 -23.30
C ASN A 110 0.28 -9.83 -22.54
N PRO A 111 -0.48 -9.78 -21.43
CA PRO A 111 -0.75 -10.96 -20.61
C PRO A 111 -1.59 -11.98 -21.38
N MET A 112 -1.36 -13.27 -21.13
CA MET A 112 -2.15 -14.37 -21.70
C MET A 112 -3.46 -14.58 -20.95
N LEU A 113 -3.47 -14.33 -19.63
CA LEU A 113 -4.64 -14.41 -18.78
C LEU A 113 -4.92 -13.05 -18.14
N LEU A 114 -6.15 -12.57 -18.33
CA LEU A 114 -6.70 -11.40 -17.64
C LEU A 114 -7.74 -11.88 -16.62
N ALA A 115 -7.47 -11.73 -15.35
CA ALA A 115 -8.40 -12.01 -14.27
C ALA A 115 -8.96 -10.68 -13.74
N LEU A 116 -10.25 -10.42 -14.00
CA LEU A 116 -10.94 -9.17 -13.70
C LEU A 116 -11.92 -9.39 -12.54
N ASP A 117 -11.65 -8.78 -11.38
CA ASP A 117 -12.52 -8.88 -10.22
C ASP A 117 -13.57 -7.77 -10.21
N MET A 118 -14.84 -8.13 -10.38
CA MET A 118 -16.01 -7.25 -10.32
C MET A 118 -15.86 -5.92 -11.11
N PRO A 119 -15.49 -5.94 -12.40
CA PRO A 119 -15.28 -4.71 -13.18
C PRO A 119 -16.54 -3.86 -13.28
N MET A 120 -17.73 -4.48 -13.21
CA MET A 120 -19.03 -3.82 -13.37
C MET A 120 -19.39 -2.88 -12.22
N ARG A 121 -18.77 -3.05 -11.05
CA ARG A 121 -19.07 -2.23 -9.87
C ARG A 121 -18.76 -0.73 -10.05
N SER A 122 -17.87 -0.44 -11.00
CA SER A 122 -17.40 0.92 -11.30
C SER A 122 -17.98 1.50 -12.60
N LEU A 123 -18.81 0.73 -13.32
CA LEU A 123 -19.32 1.10 -14.65
C LEU A 123 -20.79 1.53 -14.59
N SER A 124 -21.12 2.64 -15.24
CA SER A 124 -22.49 2.98 -15.55
C SER A 124 -23.02 2.14 -16.72
N SER A 125 -24.35 2.04 -16.87
CA SER A 125 -24.98 1.25 -17.95
C SER A 125 -24.52 1.68 -19.35
N GLY A 126 -24.25 2.97 -19.55
CA GLY A 126 -23.75 3.50 -20.84
C GLY A 126 -22.29 3.11 -21.12
N GLU A 127 -21.46 3.07 -20.09
CA GLU A 127 -20.03 2.72 -20.20
C GLU A 127 -19.80 1.21 -20.35
N LEU A 128 -20.78 0.41 -19.90
CA LEU A 128 -20.74 -1.05 -19.97
C LEU A 128 -20.57 -1.56 -21.41
N HIS A 129 -21.30 -1.01 -22.37
CA HIS A 129 -21.20 -1.43 -23.77
C HIS A 129 -19.81 -1.19 -24.36
N GLY A 130 -19.20 -0.04 -24.07
CA GLY A 130 -17.82 0.26 -24.49
C GLY A 130 -16.82 -0.72 -23.88
N PHE A 131 -16.97 -1.02 -22.58
CA PHE A 131 -16.12 -1.97 -21.88
C PHE A 131 -16.24 -3.40 -22.41
N VAL A 132 -17.46 -3.88 -22.63
CA VAL A 132 -17.74 -5.20 -23.22
C VAL A 132 -17.16 -5.30 -24.64
N SER A 133 -17.29 -4.25 -25.44
CA SER A 133 -16.67 -4.18 -26.77
C SER A 133 -15.15 -4.27 -26.72
N ALA A 134 -14.52 -3.56 -25.76
CA ALA A 134 -13.07 -3.64 -25.53
C ALA A 134 -12.64 -5.06 -25.15
N LEU A 135 -13.36 -5.73 -24.23
CA LEU A 135 -13.06 -7.11 -23.83
C LEU A 135 -13.15 -8.07 -25.01
N ARG A 136 -14.19 -7.93 -25.85
CA ARG A 136 -14.35 -8.74 -27.05
C ARG A 136 -13.20 -8.53 -28.05
N GLY A 137 -12.79 -7.28 -28.26
CA GLY A 137 -11.62 -6.96 -29.09
C GLY A 137 -10.32 -7.58 -28.56
N LEU A 138 -10.13 -7.55 -27.23
CA LEU A 138 -8.96 -8.10 -26.56
C LEU A 138 -8.91 -9.65 -26.63
N SER A 139 -10.04 -10.34 -26.56
CA SER A 139 -10.07 -11.80 -26.66
C SER A 139 -9.85 -12.30 -28.09
N GLY A 140 -10.46 -11.63 -29.08
CA GLY A 140 -10.41 -12.04 -30.47
C GLY A 140 -9.07 -11.84 -31.18
N SER A 141 -8.32 -10.79 -30.81
CA SER A 141 -7.10 -10.38 -31.53
C SER A 141 -5.82 -11.10 -31.11
N SER A 142 -5.76 -11.76 -29.94
CA SER A 142 -4.51 -12.26 -29.38
C SER A 142 -4.60 -13.60 -28.63
N GLY A 143 -5.72 -14.33 -28.76
CA GLY A 143 -5.87 -15.63 -28.10
C GLY A 143 -5.81 -15.56 -26.56
N ARG A 144 -6.16 -14.43 -25.96
CA ARG A 144 -6.14 -14.22 -24.49
C ARG A 144 -7.31 -14.91 -23.83
N VAL A 145 -7.07 -15.47 -22.68
CA VAL A 145 -8.11 -15.95 -21.77
C VAL A 145 -8.51 -14.79 -20.85
N ILE A 146 -9.79 -14.45 -20.83
CA ILE A 146 -10.34 -13.40 -19.97
C ILE A 146 -11.31 -14.06 -19.00
N VAL A 147 -11.04 -13.95 -17.71
CA VAL A 147 -11.90 -14.46 -16.64
C VAL A 147 -12.44 -13.26 -15.86
N VAL A 148 -13.76 -13.12 -15.81
CA VAL A 148 -14.43 -12.00 -15.15
C VAL A 148 -15.29 -12.53 -14.03
N SER A 149 -15.11 -12.02 -12.81
CA SER A 149 -16.06 -12.24 -11.72
C SER A 149 -17.15 -11.19 -11.74
N ALA A 150 -18.38 -11.58 -11.47
CA ALA A 150 -19.51 -10.69 -11.32
C ALA A 150 -20.44 -11.21 -10.23
N THR A 151 -21.02 -10.31 -9.43
CA THR A 151 -22.10 -10.62 -8.48
C THR A 151 -23.47 -10.47 -9.14
N GLU A 152 -23.56 -9.59 -10.12
CA GLU A 152 -24.76 -9.35 -10.92
C GLU A 152 -24.47 -9.70 -12.37
N ILE A 153 -25.42 -10.40 -13.02
CA ILE A 153 -25.25 -10.83 -14.38
C ILE A 153 -25.85 -9.79 -15.31
N HIS A 154 -24.98 -8.99 -15.90
CA HIS A 154 -25.39 -8.09 -16.98
C HIS A 154 -25.50 -8.84 -18.30
N ARG A 155 -26.63 -8.70 -19.00
CA ARG A 155 -26.90 -9.37 -20.26
C ARG A 155 -25.79 -9.17 -21.29
N ALA A 156 -25.26 -7.95 -21.40
CA ALA A 156 -24.18 -7.66 -22.34
C ALA A 156 -22.89 -8.45 -22.07
N LEU A 157 -22.56 -8.73 -20.80
CA LEU A 157 -21.41 -9.57 -20.45
C LEU A 157 -21.70 -11.04 -20.68
N PHE A 158 -22.91 -11.48 -20.33
CA PHE A 158 -23.37 -12.85 -20.59
C PHE A 158 -23.35 -13.20 -22.08
N ASP A 159 -23.74 -12.25 -22.95
CA ASP A 159 -23.79 -12.46 -24.41
C ASP A 159 -22.41 -12.73 -25.02
N ILE A 160 -21.34 -12.14 -24.47
CA ILE A 160 -19.96 -12.35 -24.96
C ILE A 160 -19.24 -13.53 -24.31
N ALA A 161 -19.76 -14.07 -23.21
CA ALA A 161 -19.13 -15.19 -22.52
C ALA A 161 -19.25 -16.48 -23.32
N ASP A 162 -18.15 -17.24 -23.42
CA ASP A 162 -18.12 -18.58 -24.02
C ASP A 162 -18.53 -19.63 -22.99
N ASN A 163 -17.96 -19.52 -21.78
CA ASN A 163 -18.20 -20.44 -20.66
C ASN A 163 -18.65 -19.66 -19.44
N ILE A 164 -19.47 -20.30 -18.62
CA ILE A 164 -19.99 -19.75 -17.37
C ILE A 164 -19.65 -20.71 -16.22
N LEU A 165 -19.21 -20.14 -15.12
CA LEU A 165 -18.96 -20.82 -13.87
C LEU A 165 -19.83 -20.18 -12.80
N LEU A 166 -20.81 -20.93 -12.28
CA LEU A 166 -21.71 -20.46 -11.21
C LEU A 166 -21.26 -20.99 -9.87
N LEU A 167 -21.09 -20.09 -8.91
CA LEU A 167 -20.74 -20.40 -7.53
C LEU A 167 -21.87 -19.95 -6.60
N GLY A 168 -22.30 -20.81 -5.71
CA GLY A 168 -23.19 -20.48 -4.59
C GLY A 168 -22.47 -19.65 -3.51
N ALA A 169 -23.22 -19.10 -2.55
CA ALA A 169 -22.71 -18.24 -1.50
C ALA A 169 -21.61 -18.91 -0.65
N GLU A 170 -21.73 -20.19 -0.37
CA GLU A 170 -20.75 -20.98 0.38
C GLU A 170 -19.58 -21.49 -0.49
N GLY A 171 -19.53 -21.10 -1.79
CA GLY A 171 -18.50 -21.52 -2.73
C GLY A 171 -18.75 -22.86 -3.41
N HIS A 172 -19.95 -23.41 -3.27
CA HIS A 172 -20.34 -24.63 -3.99
C HIS A 172 -20.40 -24.37 -5.51
N LEU A 173 -19.80 -25.25 -6.30
CA LEU A 173 -19.87 -25.19 -7.76
C LEU A 173 -21.23 -25.68 -8.23
N LEU A 174 -22.07 -24.75 -8.70
CA LEU A 174 -23.43 -25.04 -9.17
C LEU A 174 -23.44 -25.43 -10.64
N TYR A 175 -22.60 -24.82 -11.47
CA TYR A 175 -22.46 -25.10 -12.88
C TYR A 175 -21.10 -24.70 -13.40
N SER A 176 -20.57 -25.41 -14.36
CA SER A 176 -19.41 -25.03 -15.16
C SER A 176 -19.57 -25.60 -16.56
N GLY A 177 -19.48 -24.73 -17.58
CA GLY A 177 -19.63 -25.16 -18.96
C GLY A 177 -20.06 -24.04 -19.92
N PRO A 178 -20.42 -24.41 -21.16
CA PRO A 178 -20.89 -23.45 -22.18
C PRO A 178 -22.14 -22.70 -21.71
N LYS A 179 -22.22 -21.41 -22.03
CA LYS A 179 -23.39 -20.56 -21.67
C LYS A 179 -24.74 -21.13 -22.13
N ALA A 180 -24.76 -21.77 -23.30
CA ALA A 180 -25.99 -22.34 -23.86
C ALA A 180 -26.63 -23.45 -22.98
N GLY A 181 -25.85 -24.14 -22.16
CA GLY A 181 -26.34 -25.19 -21.28
C GLY A 181 -26.79 -24.72 -19.89
N VAL A 182 -26.52 -23.46 -19.52
CA VAL A 182 -26.83 -22.93 -18.17
C VAL A 182 -28.32 -22.90 -17.91
N GLU A 183 -29.09 -22.31 -18.82
CA GLU A 183 -30.53 -22.15 -18.67
C GLU A 183 -31.25 -23.52 -18.68
N GLU A 184 -30.84 -24.43 -19.59
CA GLU A 184 -31.38 -25.76 -19.68
C GLU A 184 -31.14 -26.56 -18.39
N PHE A 185 -29.89 -26.55 -17.89
CA PHE A 185 -29.53 -27.22 -16.65
C PHE A 185 -30.30 -26.69 -15.44
N LEU A 186 -30.46 -25.37 -15.33
CA LEU A 186 -31.19 -24.77 -14.22
C LEU A 186 -32.70 -25.02 -14.29
N ARG A 187 -33.28 -25.11 -15.49
CA ARG A 187 -34.69 -25.50 -15.71
C ARG A 187 -34.96 -26.96 -15.31
N GLU A 188 -34.08 -27.88 -15.68
CA GLU A 188 -34.21 -29.30 -15.34
C GLU A 188 -34.21 -29.54 -13.81
N GLN A 189 -33.56 -28.68 -13.04
CA GLN A 189 -33.46 -28.84 -11.60
C GLN A 189 -34.69 -28.36 -10.82
N SER A 190 -35.81 -28.11 -11.47
CA SER A 190 -37.10 -27.74 -10.84
C SER A 190 -37.07 -26.44 -10.01
N CYS A 191 -35.93 -25.77 -9.94
CA CYS A 191 -35.82 -24.47 -9.27
C CYS A 191 -36.57 -23.38 -10.03
N VAL A 192 -37.06 -23.67 -11.23
CA VAL A 192 -37.54 -22.71 -12.24
C VAL A 192 -38.85 -23.13 -12.85
N GLN A 193 -39.82 -23.58 -12.06
CA GLN A 193 -41.18 -23.81 -12.59
C GLN A 193 -41.93 -22.52 -13.01
N ARG A 194 -41.37 -21.32 -12.71
CA ARG A 194 -41.95 -20.00 -13.05
C ARG A 194 -40.87 -19.00 -13.48
N MET A 195 -40.08 -19.34 -14.50
CA MET A 195 -39.30 -18.30 -15.18
C MET A 195 -40.17 -17.65 -16.26
N GLY A 196 -40.82 -16.57 -15.89
CA GLY A 196 -40.96 -15.42 -16.76
C GLY A 196 -39.66 -14.65 -16.75
N ASP A 197 -39.40 -13.72 -17.55
CA ASP A 197 -38.24 -12.84 -17.73
C ASP A 197 -37.29 -12.54 -16.54
N GLU A 198 -37.23 -13.39 -15.51
CA GLU A 198 -36.38 -13.24 -14.32
C GLU A 198 -34.90 -13.43 -14.68
N SER A 199 -34.05 -12.52 -14.23
CA SER A 199 -32.63 -12.56 -14.52
C SER A 199 -31.97 -13.76 -13.84
N LEU A 200 -30.93 -14.33 -14.47
CA LEU A 200 -30.14 -15.45 -13.90
C LEU A 200 -29.58 -15.09 -12.50
N GLY A 201 -29.40 -13.79 -12.22
CA GLY A 201 -28.98 -13.30 -10.92
C GLY A 201 -30.02 -13.48 -9.82
N GLU A 202 -31.28 -13.20 -10.11
CA GLU A 202 -32.41 -13.40 -9.16
C GLU A 202 -32.59 -14.88 -8.84
N LEU A 203 -32.36 -15.74 -9.81
CA LEU A 203 -32.39 -17.18 -9.62
C LEU A 203 -31.30 -17.65 -8.65
N LEU A 204 -30.07 -17.16 -8.79
CA LEU A 204 -28.97 -17.51 -7.90
C LEU A 204 -29.24 -17.05 -6.46
N VAL A 205 -29.80 -15.85 -6.29
CA VAL A 205 -30.19 -15.33 -4.97
C VAL A 205 -31.29 -16.24 -4.37
N ALA A 206 -32.29 -16.61 -5.15
CA ALA A 206 -33.38 -17.49 -4.70
C ALA A 206 -32.88 -18.90 -4.32
N LEU A 207 -31.87 -19.43 -4.99
CA LEU A 207 -31.23 -20.70 -4.65
C LEU A 207 -30.45 -20.62 -3.33
N ASP A 208 -29.75 -19.53 -3.10
CA ASP A 208 -28.98 -19.32 -1.89
C ASP A 208 -29.91 -19.07 -0.67
N GLU A 209 -30.97 -18.29 -0.83
CA GLU A 209 -31.98 -18.06 0.22
C GLU A 209 -32.70 -19.34 0.66
N LYS A 210 -32.92 -20.28 -0.25
CA LYS A 210 -33.56 -21.57 0.06
C LYS A 210 -32.62 -22.63 0.63
N GLY A 211 -31.30 -22.36 0.66
CA GLY A 211 -30.29 -23.34 1.08
C GLY A 211 -30.12 -24.52 0.11
N ASP A 212 -30.65 -24.42 -1.11
CA ASP A 212 -30.61 -25.48 -2.13
C ASP A 212 -29.27 -25.57 -2.87
N SER A 213 -28.34 -24.65 -2.62
CA SER A 213 -27.05 -24.55 -3.34
C SER A 213 -26.20 -25.84 -3.24
N ALA A 214 -26.15 -26.47 -2.06
CA ALA A 214 -25.45 -27.73 -1.86
C ALA A 214 -26.06 -28.87 -2.67
N ARG A 215 -27.39 -28.97 -2.70
CA ARG A 215 -28.13 -29.97 -3.46
C ARG A 215 -27.91 -29.82 -4.97
N VAL A 216 -28.00 -28.60 -5.49
CA VAL A 216 -27.76 -28.31 -6.92
C VAL A 216 -26.31 -28.65 -7.30
N ALA A 217 -25.35 -28.39 -6.42
CA ALA A 217 -23.95 -28.75 -6.64
C ALA A 217 -23.75 -30.29 -6.72
N GLU A 218 -24.43 -31.09 -5.90
CA GLU A 218 -24.37 -32.55 -5.98
C GLU A 218 -24.99 -33.07 -7.28
N VAL A 219 -26.10 -32.50 -7.70
CA VAL A 219 -26.72 -32.86 -8.97
C VAL A 219 -25.82 -32.49 -10.14
N PHE A 220 -25.16 -31.31 -10.10
CA PHE A 220 -24.18 -30.94 -11.12
C PHE A 220 -23.04 -31.95 -11.21
N LYS A 221 -22.48 -32.40 -10.07
CA LYS A 221 -21.42 -33.42 -10.03
C LYS A 221 -21.84 -34.75 -10.67
N SER A 222 -23.13 -35.09 -10.60
CA SER A 222 -23.67 -36.31 -11.24
C SER A 222 -24.03 -36.11 -12.72
N SER A 223 -24.02 -34.87 -13.24
CA SER A 223 -24.45 -34.54 -14.58
C SER A 223 -23.51 -35.05 -15.69
N ALA A 224 -24.03 -35.17 -16.90
CA ALA A 224 -23.24 -35.51 -18.08
C ALA A 224 -22.21 -34.40 -18.42
N VAL A 225 -22.52 -33.14 -18.14
CA VAL A 225 -21.64 -31.98 -18.35
C VAL A 225 -20.40 -32.09 -17.48
N TYR A 226 -20.57 -32.36 -16.18
CA TYR A 226 -19.44 -32.52 -15.25
C TYR A 226 -18.54 -33.70 -15.63
N ARG A 227 -19.14 -34.86 -16.00
CA ARG A 227 -18.39 -36.02 -16.48
C ARG A 227 -17.60 -35.74 -17.76
N ARG A 228 -18.14 -34.92 -18.66
CA ARG A 228 -17.44 -34.46 -19.87
C ARG A 228 -16.23 -33.59 -19.51
N ILE A 229 -16.40 -32.65 -18.60
CA ILE A 229 -15.31 -31.79 -18.12
C ILE A 229 -14.22 -32.62 -17.47
N GLN A 230 -14.57 -33.55 -16.62
CA GLN A 230 -13.60 -34.46 -15.99
C GLN A 230 -12.80 -35.28 -17.03
N ARG A 231 -13.45 -35.81 -18.06
CA ARG A 231 -12.76 -36.48 -19.14
C ARG A 231 -11.80 -35.56 -19.88
N GLN A 232 -12.23 -34.35 -20.22
CA GLN A 232 -11.38 -33.36 -20.88
C GLN A 232 -10.14 -33.01 -20.03
N VAL A 233 -10.28 -32.83 -18.73
CA VAL A 233 -9.16 -32.58 -17.80
C VAL A 233 -8.22 -33.80 -17.78
N GLU A 234 -8.75 -35.03 -17.72
CA GLU A 234 -7.93 -36.24 -17.69
C GLU A 234 -7.21 -36.48 -19.02
N ASP A 235 -7.87 -36.26 -20.14
CA ASP A 235 -7.27 -36.40 -21.47
C ASP A 235 -6.17 -35.35 -21.69
N HIS A 236 -6.39 -34.13 -21.22
CA HIS A 236 -5.37 -33.06 -21.24
C HIS A 236 -4.17 -33.42 -20.35
N ARG A 237 -4.42 -33.97 -19.16
CA ARG A 237 -3.39 -34.44 -18.25
C ARG A 237 -2.51 -35.55 -18.86
N LYS A 238 -3.13 -36.49 -19.62
CA LYS A 238 -2.44 -37.53 -20.35
C LYS A 238 -1.62 -36.99 -21.52
N SER A 239 -2.16 -36.00 -22.26
CA SER A 239 -1.45 -35.39 -23.38
C SER A 239 -0.19 -34.65 -22.91
N ILE A 240 -0.25 -33.99 -21.76
CA ILE A 240 0.89 -33.36 -21.09
C ILE A 240 1.98 -34.38 -20.77
N ALA A 241 1.61 -35.51 -20.20
CA ALA A 241 2.55 -36.56 -19.84
C ALA A 241 3.27 -37.15 -21.07
N LEU A 242 2.65 -37.09 -22.26
CA LEU A 242 3.18 -37.66 -23.50
C LEU A 242 4.04 -36.69 -24.33
N ASN A 243 3.67 -35.43 -24.37
CA ASN A 243 4.23 -34.43 -25.31
C ASN A 243 5.32 -33.52 -24.72
N GLY A 244 5.50 -33.53 -23.41
CA GLY A 244 6.45 -32.65 -22.72
C GLY A 244 6.01 -31.17 -22.73
N PHE A 245 6.84 -30.32 -22.13
CA PHE A 245 6.52 -28.90 -21.92
C PHE A 245 6.72 -28.03 -23.16
N ASP A 246 5.81 -27.09 -23.41
CA ASP A 246 5.95 -26.11 -24.47
C ASP A 246 7.03 -25.06 -24.11
N PRO A 247 8.17 -24.99 -24.84
CA PRO A 247 9.27 -24.10 -24.51
C PRO A 247 8.92 -22.61 -24.65
N VAL A 248 7.88 -22.25 -25.40
CA VAL A 248 7.46 -20.84 -25.60
C VAL A 248 6.92 -20.23 -24.31
N LEU A 249 6.30 -21.04 -23.44
CA LEU A 249 5.83 -20.59 -22.12
C LEU A 249 6.96 -20.38 -21.11
N HIS A 250 8.10 -21.04 -21.32
CA HIS A 250 9.26 -20.94 -20.44
C HIS A 250 10.18 -19.76 -20.77
N ALA A 251 10.04 -19.14 -21.96
CA ALA A 251 10.81 -17.96 -22.29
C ALA A 251 10.42 -16.79 -21.36
N ALA A 252 11.32 -16.46 -20.45
CA ALA A 252 11.16 -15.29 -19.60
C ALA A 252 11.07 -14.05 -20.48
N ALA A 253 10.00 -13.28 -20.38
CA ALA A 253 9.98 -11.96 -20.98
C ALA A 253 11.17 -11.15 -20.44
N PRO A 254 11.95 -10.44 -21.29
CA PRO A 254 13.06 -9.62 -20.83
C PRO A 254 12.55 -8.65 -19.76
N SER A 255 13.23 -8.64 -18.63
CA SER A 255 12.92 -7.72 -17.54
C SER A 255 13.82 -6.49 -17.67
N PRO A 256 13.30 -5.28 -17.46
CA PRO A 256 14.11 -4.07 -17.47
C PRO A 256 15.23 -4.13 -16.44
N ASN A 257 16.26 -3.29 -16.64
CA ASN A 257 17.40 -3.21 -15.73
C ASN A 257 16.94 -2.94 -14.28
N TYR A 258 17.41 -3.76 -13.35
CA TYR A 258 17.07 -3.70 -11.91
C TYR A 258 17.26 -2.29 -11.32
N PHE A 259 18.36 -1.61 -11.64
CA PHE A 259 18.64 -0.26 -11.13
C PHE A 259 17.70 0.79 -11.72
N LEU A 260 17.32 0.66 -12.98
CA LEU A 260 16.34 1.54 -13.60
C LEU A 260 14.95 1.39 -12.93
N GLN A 261 14.51 0.15 -12.72
CA GLN A 261 13.28 -0.13 -12.00
C GLN A 261 13.30 0.46 -10.59
N TRP A 262 14.40 0.24 -9.86
CA TRP A 262 14.57 0.79 -8.50
C TRP A 262 14.54 2.33 -8.48
N TYR A 263 15.22 3.00 -9.43
CA TYR A 263 15.20 4.45 -9.57
C TYR A 263 13.80 4.97 -9.87
N LEU A 264 13.10 4.37 -10.83
CA LEU A 264 11.73 4.74 -11.19
C LEU A 264 10.75 4.53 -10.03
N LEU A 265 10.91 3.44 -9.31
CA LEU A 265 10.10 3.13 -8.13
C LEU A 265 10.34 4.15 -7.00
N THR A 266 11.60 4.48 -6.73
CA THR A 266 11.95 5.50 -5.74
C THR A 266 11.41 6.87 -6.13
N ALA A 267 11.59 7.27 -7.39
CA ALA A 267 11.04 8.53 -7.90
C ALA A 267 9.50 8.56 -7.82
N HIS A 268 8.84 7.42 -8.08
CA HIS A 268 7.40 7.26 -7.96
C HIS A 268 6.94 7.42 -6.50
N THR A 269 7.54 6.68 -5.56
CA THR A 269 7.17 6.72 -4.14
C THR A 269 7.46 8.09 -3.51
N CYS A 270 8.60 8.71 -3.84
CA CYS A 270 8.93 10.07 -3.38
C CYS A 270 7.94 11.11 -3.91
N ARG A 271 7.62 11.06 -5.21
CA ARG A 271 6.67 11.98 -5.82
C ARG A 271 5.28 11.84 -5.21
N ARG A 272 4.82 10.61 -5.02
CA ARG A 272 3.52 10.34 -4.42
C ARG A 272 3.44 10.91 -3.01
N ALA A 273 4.49 10.73 -2.21
CA ALA A 273 4.55 11.27 -0.86
C ALA A 273 4.59 12.81 -0.79
N THR A 274 5.15 13.48 -1.82
CA THR A 274 5.38 14.93 -1.78
C THR A 274 4.35 15.76 -2.55
N ILE A 275 3.88 15.28 -3.70
CA ILE A 275 3.07 16.07 -4.63
C ILE A 275 1.58 15.70 -4.56
N GLU A 276 1.24 14.42 -4.35
CA GLU A 276 -0.14 13.95 -4.35
C GLU A 276 -0.95 14.41 -3.13
N HIS A 277 -0.27 14.79 -2.04
CA HIS A 277 -0.94 15.23 -0.83
C HIS A 277 -0.78 16.74 -0.62
N ARG A 278 -1.77 17.52 -1.02
CA ARG A 278 -1.90 18.94 -0.60
C ARG A 278 -1.80 19.07 0.91
N SER A 279 -2.34 18.12 1.66
CA SER A 279 -2.23 18.05 3.11
C SER A 279 -0.77 17.98 3.59
N PHE A 280 0.10 17.27 2.87
CA PHE A 280 1.53 17.21 3.16
C PHE A 280 2.17 18.61 3.05
N LEU A 281 1.98 19.31 1.93
CA LEU A 281 2.52 20.66 1.73
C LEU A 281 1.95 21.66 2.76
N VAL A 282 0.64 21.62 2.99
CA VAL A 282 -0.01 22.49 3.98
C VAL A 282 0.54 22.21 5.37
N SER A 283 0.69 20.95 5.78
CA SER A 283 1.28 20.59 7.07
C SER A 283 2.70 21.11 7.22
N TRP A 284 3.52 21.00 6.16
CA TRP A 284 4.90 21.51 6.16
C TRP A 284 4.97 23.02 6.28
N ILE A 285 4.15 23.75 5.53
CA ILE A 285 4.07 25.21 5.60
C ILE A 285 3.61 25.65 6.99
N THR A 286 2.58 25.00 7.52
CA THR A 286 2.06 25.30 8.87
C THR A 286 3.11 25.06 9.96
N LEU A 287 3.83 23.94 9.89
CA LEU A 287 4.90 23.63 10.82
C LEU A 287 6.08 24.60 10.70
N PHE A 288 6.46 24.96 9.47
CA PHE A 288 7.50 25.97 9.24
C PHE A 288 7.12 27.31 9.86
N LEU A 289 5.91 27.79 9.60
CA LEU A 289 5.40 29.06 10.18
C LEU A 289 5.36 28.99 11.72
N LEU A 290 4.94 27.85 12.26
CA LEU A 290 4.89 27.66 13.70
C LEU A 290 6.28 27.62 14.32
N PHE A 291 7.25 26.96 13.68
CA PHE A 291 8.65 26.93 14.12
C PHE A 291 9.27 28.33 14.04
N PHE A 292 9.03 29.07 12.96
CA PHE A 292 9.51 30.43 12.81
C PHE A 292 8.91 31.36 13.86
N LEU A 293 7.61 31.25 14.13
CA LEU A 293 6.93 32.01 15.18
C LEU A 293 7.54 31.72 16.55
N MET A 294 7.68 30.44 16.91
CA MET A 294 8.28 30.04 18.20
C MET A 294 9.72 30.54 18.31
N ALA A 295 10.49 30.45 17.23
CA ALA A 295 11.84 30.95 17.16
C ALA A 295 11.90 32.46 17.38
N SER A 296 11.04 33.24 16.72
CA SER A 296 11.01 34.70 16.84
C SER A 296 10.58 35.19 18.22
N LEU A 297 9.66 34.49 18.89
CA LEU A 297 9.21 34.83 20.26
C LEU A 297 10.32 34.67 21.30
N ILE A 298 11.30 33.81 21.05
CA ILE A 298 12.36 33.47 22.02
C ILE A 298 13.72 34.07 21.64
N ALA A 299 13.84 34.63 20.41
CA ALA A 299 15.10 35.20 19.93
C ALA A 299 15.70 36.31 20.83
N GLY A 300 14.87 36.98 21.65
CA GLY A 300 15.30 37.98 22.62
C GLY A 300 15.55 37.44 24.05
N SER A 301 15.39 36.12 24.29
CA SER A 301 15.62 35.58 25.63
C SER A 301 17.12 35.57 25.97
N GLY A 302 17.48 36.17 27.10
CA GLY A 302 18.87 36.24 27.60
C GLY A 302 19.43 34.90 28.10
N SER A 303 20.34 34.95 29.05
CA SER A 303 20.95 33.80 29.73
C SER A 303 20.45 33.61 31.15
N ASP A 304 19.22 34.04 31.43
CA ASP A 304 18.57 33.89 32.74
C ASP A 304 17.83 32.58 32.92
N GLN A 305 17.26 32.32 34.11
CA GLN A 305 16.50 31.11 34.41
C GLN A 305 15.24 30.96 33.52
N ASN A 306 14.62 32.07 33.09
CA ASN A 306 13.48 32.06 32.20
C ASN A 306 13.90 31.62 30.79
N ALA A 307 15.08 32.08 30.33
CA ALA A 307 15.64 31.64 29.05
C ALA A 307 15.91 30.12 29.04
N MET A 308 16.40 29.54 30.14
CA MET A 308 16.59 28.10 30.28
C MET A 308 15.26 27.35 30.11
N GLN A 309 14.18 27.82 30.76
CA GLN A 309 12.87 27.20 30.69
C GLN A 309 12.29 27.31 29.26
N ASN A 310 12.43 28.48 28.62
CA ASN A 310 11.96 28.73 27.26
C ASN A 310 12.67 27.81 26.23
N LYS A 311 13.99 27.69 26.31
CA LYS A 311 14.76 26.80 25.44
C LYS A 311 14.31 25.32 25.56
N ARG A 312 14.04 24.85 26.78
CA ARG A 312 13.49 23.51 27.02
C ARG A 312 12.14 23.32 26.38
N GLY A 313 11.25 24.29 26.53
CA GLY A 313 9.92 24.27 25.93
C GLY A 313 9.99 24.19 24.42
N VAL A 314 10.88 24.95 23.77
CA VAL A 314 11.08 24.92 22.32
C VAL A 314 11.61 23.56 21.86
N VAL A 315 12.65 23.04 22.51
CA VAL A 315 13.20 21.72 22.17
C VAL A 315 12.12 20.63 22.29
N PHE A 316 11.38 20.61 23.41
CA PHE A 316 10.28 19.68 23.60
C PHE A 316 9.23 19.77 22.48
N PHE A 317 8.79 20.99 22.19
CA PHE A 317 7.77 21.22 21.15
C PHE A 317 8.26 20.75 19.78
N LEU A 318 9.48 21.11 19.37
CA LEU A 318 10.03 20.76 18.07
C LEU A 318 10.18 19.24 17.88
N VAL A 319 10.74 18.55 18.87
CA VAL A 319 10.91 17.09 18.81
C VAL A 319 9.55 16.40 18.85
N SER A 320 8.59 16.89 19.64
CA SER A 320 7.22 16.39 19.71
C SER A 320 6.50 16.54 18.36
N CYS A 321 6.59 17.71 17.72
CA CYS A 321 6.01 17.97 16.39
C CYS A 321 6.61 17.04 15.33
N SER A 322 7.90 16.69 15.43
CA SER A 322 8.54 15.77 14.48
C SER A 322 7.93 14.36 14.50
N MET A 323 7.38 13.93 15.64
CA MET A 323 6.60 12.69 15.74
C MET A 323 5.19 12.86 15.17
N GLN A 324 4.51 13.97 15.52
CA GLN A 324 3.11 14.21 15.12
C GLN A 324 2.92 14.27 13.60
N VAL A 325 3.91 14.72 12.84
CA VAL A 325 3.87 14.69 11.36
C VAL A 325 3.59 13.30 10.81
N ASN A 326 4.12 12.24 11.44
CA ASN A 326 3.89 10.87 10.98
C ASN A 326 2.45 10.41 11.21
N THR A 327 1.80 10.87 12.28
CA THR A 327 0.39 10.58 12.55
C THR A 327 -0.51 11.20 11.47
N ILE A 328 -0.20 12.41 11.02
CA ILE A 328 -0.95 13.08 9.93
C ILE A 328 -0.81 12.31 8.61
N LEU A 329 0.30 11.61 8.39
CA LEU A 329 0.59 10.90 7.15
C LEU A 329 0.08 9.45 7.10
N ILE A 330 -0.62 8.97 8.13
CA ILE A 330 -1.13 7.57 8.19
C ILE A 330 -1.98 7.23 6.97
N ASP A 331 -2.93 8.09 6.59
CA ASP A 331 -3.78 7.91 5.40
C ASP A 331 -2.95 7.69 4.12
N THR A 332 -1.87 8.46 3.99
CA THR A 332 -0.94 8.31 2.86
C THR A 332 -0.24 6.95 2.87
N GLU A 333 0.25 6.51 4.02
CA GLU A 333 0.97 5.24 4.14
C GLU A 333 0.03 4.05 3.92
N VAL A 334 -1.22 4.11 4.38
CA VAL A 334 -2.24 3.08 4.15
C VAL A 334 -2.60 2.98 2.65
N LYS A 335 -2.82 4.11 1.98
CA LYS A 335 -3.08 4.13 0.52
C LYS A 335 -1.89 3.62 -0.28
N GLU A 336 -0.67 3.95 0.16
CA GLU A 336 0.56 3.45 -0.45
C GLU A 336 0.68 1.94 -0.28
N PHE A 337 0.37 1.40 0.89
CA PHE A 337 0.34 -0.04 1.15
C PHE A 337 -0.57 -0.79 0.17
N PHE A 338 -1.83 -0.40 0.02
CA PHE A 338 -2.75 -1.06 -0.90
C PHE A 338 -2.29 -0.96 -2.37
N SER A 339 -1.73 0.19 -2.75
CA SER A 339 -1.13 0.38 -4.08
C SER A 339 0.06 -0.55 -4.30
N ALA A 340 0.94 -0.65 -3.32
CA ALA A 340 2.12 -1.50 -3.38
C ALA A 340 1.76 -2.99 -3.46
N VAL A 341 0.77 -3.43 -2.68
CA VAL A 341 0.27 -4.81 -2.74
C VAL A 341 -0.25 -5.13 -4.15
N HIS A 342 -1.05 -4.24 -4.74
CA HIS A 342 -1.55 -4.44 -6.11
C HIS A 342 -0.41 -4.51 -7.15
N LEU A 343 0.51 -3.55 -7.12
CA LEU A 343 1.65 -3.52 -8.05
C LEU A 343 2.56 -4.75 -7.87
N ARG A 344 2.77 -5.19 -6.64
CA ARG A 344 3.56 -6.39 -6.32
C ARG A 344 2.89 -7.66 -6.85
N ASN A 345 1.56 -7.80 -6.68
CA ASN A 345 0.78 -8.92 -7.18
C ASN A 345 0.85 -9.02 -8.70
N ASN A 346 0.99 -7.90 -9.39
CA ASN A 346 1.18 -7.84 -10.84
C ASN A 346 2.66 -7.79 -11.28
N ASN A 347 3.59 -8.14 -10.40
CA ASN A 347 5.03 -8.24 -10.68
C ASN A 347 5.67 -6.98 -11.28
N TYR A 348 5.39 -5.79 -10.71
CA TYR A 348 6.06 -4.55 -11.08
C TYR A 348 7.47 -4.45 -10.50
N PHE A 349 7.67 -4.99 -9.31
CA PHE A 349 8.93 -4.92 -8.57
C PHE A 349 9.09 -6.08 -7.59
N ASP A 350 10.31 -6.29 -7.13
CA ASP A 350 10.63 -7.23 -6.06
C ASP A 350 10.46 -6.57 -4.67
N THR A 351 10.20 -7.40 -3.64
CA THR A 351 10.02 -6.92 -2.26
C THR A 351 11.20 -6.08 -1.77
N LEU A 352 12.44 -6.50 -2.10
CA LEU A 352 13.65 -5.79 -1.69
C LEU A 352 13.77 -4.41 -2.38
N GLN A 353 13.41 -4.31 -3.67
CA GLN A 353 13.40 -3.03 -4.39
C GLN A 353 12.45 -2.04 -3.74
N TYR A 354 11.23 -2.48 -3.42
CA TYR A 354 10.24 -1.62 -2.78
C TYR A 354 10.64 -1.22 -1.36
N PHE A 355 11.15 -2.16 -0.57
CA PHE A 355 11.64 -1.87 0.79
C PHE A 355 12.72 -0.80 0.77
N THR A 356 13.75 -0.96 -0.07
CA THR A 356 14.85 0.01 -0.16
C THR A 356 14.40 1.37 -0.70
N ALA A 357 13.47 1.40 -1.66
CA ALA A 357 12.85 2.64 -2.16
C ALA A 357 12.05 3.35 -1.07
N THR A 358 11.28 2.60 -0.26
CA THR A 358 10.49 3.14 0.86
C THR A 358 11.39 3.69 1.96
N VAL A 359 12.44 2.97 2.35
CA VAL A 359 13.42 3.46 3.33
C VAL A 359 14.09 4.75 2.85
N LEU A 360 14.53 4.79 1.58
CA LEU A 360 15.14 5.99 1.01
C LEU A 360 14.15 7.17 1.00
N ARG A 361 12.89 6.95 0.62
CA ARG A 361 11.81 7.95 0.70
C ARG A 361 11.66 8.50 2.12
N LEU A 362 11.60 7.62 3.12
CA LEU A 362 11.48 8.03 4.52
C LEU A 362 12.67 8.88 4.96
N VAL A 363 13.89 8.42 4.70
CA VAL A 363 15.10 9.16 5.08
C VAL A 363 15.13 10.55 4.43
N LEU A 364 14.88 10.64 3.12
CA LEU A 364 14.89 11.92 2.40
C LEU A 364 13.83 12.90 2.94
N THR A 365 12.61 12.44 3.14
CA THR A 365 11.53 13.31 3.63
C THR A 365 11.79 13.79 5.06
N ARG A 366 12.36 12.95 5.93
CA ARG A 366 12.67 13.32 7.32
C ARG A 366 13.93 14.19 7.42
N ALA A 367 14.92 13.98 6.55
CA ALA A 367 16.10 14.84 6.47
C ALA A 367 15.74 16.28 6.08
N VAL A 368 14.88 16.47 5.09
CA VAL A 368 14.42 17.82 4.70
C VAL A 368 13.73 18.53 5.87
N PHE A 369 12.84 17.82 6.59
CA PHE A 369 12.18 18.37 7.77
C PHE A 369 13.18 18.79 8.86
N ALA A 370 14.15 17.92 9.17
CA ALA A 370 15.18 18.18 10.17
C ALA A 370 16.06 19.39 9.80
N ILE A 371 16.43 19.52 8.53
CA ILE A 371 17.23 20.66 8.02
C ILE A 371 16.45 21.97 8.17
N ILE A 372 15.17 22.02 7.79
CA ILE A 372 14.32 23.20 7.94
C ILE A 372 14.23 23.61 9.41
N ALA A 373 13.97 22.66 10.31
CA ALA A 373 13.91 22.93 11.74
C ALA A 373 15.24 23.47 12.29
N ALA A 374 16.38 22.92 11.88
CA ALA A 374 17.71 23.41 12.25
C ALA A 374 17.95 24.83 11.77
N CYS A 375 17.62 25.15 10.53
CA CYS A 375 17.77 26.50 9.98
C CYS A 375 16.91 27.52 10.76
N CYS A 376 15.67 27.18 11.12
CA CYS A 376 14.79 28.05 11.89
C CYS A 376 15.29 28.31 13.32
N THR A 377 16.01 27.35 13.91
CA THR A 377 16.42 27.42 15.33
C THR A 377 17.89 27.78 15.52
N ALA A 378 18.67 27.91 14.43
CA ALA A 378 20.11 28.18 14.48
C ALA A 378 20.49 29.50 15.21
N PHE A 379 19.57 30.47 15.25
CA PHE A 379 19.78 31.75 15.94
C PHE A 379 19.49 31.70 17.45
N ILE A 380 18.87 30.63 17.93
CA ILE A 380 18.38 30.52 19.33
C ILE A 380 19.12 29.45 20.11
N LEU A 381 19.37 28.32 19.45
CA LEU A 381 19.99 27.15 20.07
C LEU A 381 21.44 27.00 19.60
N THR A 382 22.35 26.85 20.54
CA THR A 382 23.77 26.55 20.24
C THR A 382 23.92 25.15 19.64
N SER A 383 22.98 24.25 19.97
CA SER A 383 22.95 22.86 19.57
C SER A 383 22.02 22.56 18.38
N SER A 384 21.84 23.50 17.45
CA SER A 384 20.90 23.36 16.31
C SER A 384 21.14 22.12 15.43
N LEU A 385 22.42 21.75 15.21
CA LEU A 385 22.76 20.55 14.45
C LEU A 385 22.37 19.26 15.19
N SER A 386 22.60 19.21 16.51
CA SER A 386 22.19 18.06 17.33
C SER A 386 20.66 17.93 17.40
N LEU A 387 19.94 19.05 17.42
CA LEU A 387 18.48 19.09 17.32
C LEU A 387 18.02 18.51 15.98
N ALA A 388 18.60 18.97 14.86
CA ALA A 388 18.24 18.48 13.55
C ALA A 388 18.37 16.96 13.41
N LEU A 389 19.53 16.42 13.81
CA LEU A 389 19.80 15.00 13.72
C LEU A 389 18.87 14.17 14.63
N THR A 390 18.65 14.61 15.86
CA THR A 390 17.74 13.91 16.78
C THR A 390 16.28 13.98 16.34
N MET A 391 15.82 15.12 15.81
CA MET A 391 14.48 15.25 15.22
C MET A 391 14.30 14.31 14.04
N GLY A 392 15.28 14.25 13.13
CA GLY A 392 15.26 13.36 11.98
C GLY A 392 15.18 11.88 12.43
N LEU A 393 16.01 11.47 13.41
CA LEU A 393 16.01 10.10 13.92
C LEU A 393 14.72 9.76 14.69
N THR A 394 14.22 10.66 15.53
CA THR A 394 12.96 10.46 16.27
C THR A 394 11.79 10.31 15.30
N SER A 395 11.73 11.17 14.26
CA SER A 395 10.71 11.08 13.22
C SER A 395 10.85 9.81 12.39
N LEU A 396 12.07 9.38 12.06
CA LEU A 396 12.32 8.12 11.34
C LEU A 396 11.90 6.90 12.16
N ALA A 397 12.25 6.85 13.44
CA ALA A 397 11.83 5.77 14.33
C ALA A 397 10.31 5.66 14.42
N HIS A 398 9.63 6.81 14.59
CA HIS A 398 8.18 6.85 14.65
C HIS A 398 7.52 6.48 13.30
N ALA A 399 8.08 6.93 12.17
CA ALA A 399 7.61 6.55 10.83
C ALA A 399 7.79 5.04 10.58
N SER A 400 8.90 4.45 11.05
CA SER A 400 9.14 3.02 10.95
C SER A 400 8.13 2.21 11.76
N LEU A 401 7.75 2.71 12.95
CA LEU A 401 6.67 2.14 13.76
C LEU A 401 5.32 2.23 13.04
N THR A 402 5.01 3.39 12.44
CA THR A 402 3.79 3.58 11.65
C THR A 402 3.72 2.56 10.51
N LEU A 403 4.79 2.39 9.75
CA LEU A 403 4.85 1.39 8.68
C LEU A 403 4.64 -0.02 9.22
N LEU A 404 5.29 -0.40 10.29
CA LEU A 404 5.11 -1.72 10.90
C LEU A 404 3.63 -1.97 11.23
N LEU A 405 2.96 -1.00 11.84
CA LEU A 405 1.54 -1.10 12.16
C LEU A 405 0.66 -1.18 10.91
N VAL A 406 0.96 -0.43 9.85
CA VAL A 406 0.24 -0.49 8.55
C VAL A 406 0.31 -1.90 7.95
N TYR A 407 1.48 -2.57 8.02
CA TYR A 407 1.62 -3.94 7.49
C TYR A 407 0.88 -4.98 8.31
N TRP A 408 0.66 -4.74 9.61
CA TRP A 408 -0.06 -5.68 10.48
C TRP A 408 -1.56 -5.43 10.49
N HIS A 409 -1.99 -4.17 10.40
CA HIS A 409 -3.39 -3.78 10.54
C HIS A 409 -3.70 -2.54 9.69
N PRO A 410 -3.95 -2.68 8.37
CA PRO A 410 -4.09 -1.55 7.45
C PRO A 410 -5.45 -0.84 7.52
N PHE A 411 -6.04 -0.71 8.73
CA PHE A 411 -7.27 0.04 8.96
C PHE A 411 -6.94 1.43 9.50
N GLU A 412 -7.21 2.46 8.71
CA GLU A 412 -6.82 3.84 8.96
C GLU A 412 -7.29 4.38 10.32
N GLN A 413 -8.54 4.10 10.71
CA GLN A 413 -9.12 4.60 11.96
C GLN A 413 -8.42 4.03 13.21
N ASP A 414 -8.16 2.74 13.21
CA ASP A 414 -7.51 2.05 14.32
C ASP A 414 -6.04 2.49 14.44
N LEU A 415 -5.35 2.62 13.32
CA LEU A 415 -3.97 3.11 13.27
C LEU A 415 -3.85 4.52 13.83
N TRP A 416 -4.78 5.40 13.46
CA TRP A 416 -4.82 6.76 13.97
C TRP A 416 -4.99 6.78 15.49
N LEU A 417 -5.87 5.94 16.04
CA LEU A 417 -6.06 5.80 17.48
C LEU A 417 -4.78 5.30 18.17
N PHE A 418 -4.19 4.20 17.70
CA PHE A 418 -2.97 3.62 18.29
C PHE A 418 -1.81 4.62 18.27
N GLN A 419 -1.59 5.33 17.18
CA GLN A 419 -0.53 6.31 17.04
C GLN A 419 -0.72 7.49 17.98
N ASN A 420 -1.95 7.99 18.17
CA ASN A 420 -2.22 9.09 19.09
C ASN A 420 -2.05 8.66 20.55
N VAL A 421 -2.50 7.46 20.92
CA VAL A 421 -2.28 6.90 22.26
C VAL A 421 -0.79 6.75 22.56
N TYR A 422 -0.02 6.21 21.60
CA TYR A 422 1.43 6.10 21.75
C TYR A 422 2.12 7.47 21.82
N TYR A 423 1.67 8.44 21.02
CA TYR A 423 2.19 9.81 21.05
C TYR A 423 1.96 10.47 22.41
N VAL A 424 0.75 10.37 22.97
CA VAL A 424 0.44 10.87 24.33
C VAL A 424 1.31 10.18 25.39
N TYR A 425 1.49 8.87 25.28
CA TYR A 425 2.41 8.12 26.14
C TYR A 425 3.84 8.68 26.07
N CYS A 426 4.34 8.95 24.87
CA CYS A 426 5.66 9.54 24.68
C CYS A 426 5.78 10.95 25.27
N ILE A 427 4.74 11.78 25.16
CA ILE A 427 4.70 13.12 25.77
C ILE A 427 4.80 13.04 27.29
N ILE A 428 3.99 12.20 27.92
CA ILE A 428 3.95 12.06 29.37
C ILE A 428 5.32 11.60 29.90
N LEU A 429 5.95 10.62 29.24
CA LEU A 429 7.20 10.00 29.65
C LEU A 429 8.45 10.60 28.97
N SER A 430 8.35 11.81 28.43
CA SER A 430 9.46 12.53 27.80
C SER A 430 10.49 13.05 28.81
N GLY A 431 10.10 13.26 30.07
CA GLY A 431 10.88 13.96 31.08
C GLY A 431 10.69 15.49 31.07
N PHE A 432 9.72 15.99 30.28
CA PHE A 432 9.33 17.40 30.30
C PHE A 432 8.16 17.67 31.28
N LEU A 433 7.15 16.76 31.27
CA LEU A 433 5.96 16.87 32.13
C LEU A 433 6.12 16.17 33.48
N ILE A 434 6.79 15.02 33.48
CA ILE A 434 6.99 14.20 34.70
C ILE A 434 8.49 14.04 34.92
N CYS A 435 8.89 14.19 36.18
CA CYS A 435 10.27 13.99 36.64
C CYS A 435 10.64 12.49 36.50
N LEU A 436 11.59 12.14 35.62
CA LEU A 436 11.94 10.75 35.30
C LEU A 436 12.43 9.90 36.49
N PRO A 437 13.21 10.42 37.45
CA PRO A 437 13.63 9.66 38.60
C PRO A 437 12.50 9.05 39.45
N THR A 438 11.29 9.59 39.35
CA THR A 438 10.11 9.09 40.12
C THR A 438 9.40 7.93 39.42
N VAL A 439 9.77 7.61 38.17
CA VAL A 439 9.10 6.60 37.34
C VAL A 439 9.99 5.37 37.13
N PRO A 440 9.45 4.13 37.21
CA PRO A 440 10.24 2.93 36.92
C PRO A 440 10.86 3.02 35.51
N ARG A 441 12.14 2.72 35.38
CA ARG A 441 12.96 2.94 34.17
C ARG A 441 12.44 2.29 32.90
N ILE A 442 11.66 1.23 33.02
CA ILE A 442 11.12 0.51 31.88
C ILE A 442 10.14 1.38 31.06
N PHE A 443 9.33 2.20 31.71
CA PHE A 443 8.34 3.02 31.02
C PHE A 443 8.98 4.14 30.18
N PRO A 444 9.87 5.00 30.74
CA PRO A 444 10.54 6.00 29.90
C PRO A 444 11.42 5.39 28.80
N ALA A 445 11.94 4.18 28.99
CA ALA A 445 12.76 3.50 27.99
C ALA A 445 12.01 3.20 26.67
N LEU A 446 10.68 3.05 26.72
CA LEU A 446 9.84 2.83 25.54
C LEU A 446 9.41 4.14 24.83
N SER A 447 9.69 5.31 25.42
CA SER A 447 9.34 6.61 24.83
C SER A 447 10.41 7.10 23.88
N LEU A 448 10.09 7.21 22.59
CA LEU A 448 10.98 7.80 21.60
C LEU A 448 11.29 9.27 21.90
N LEU A 449 10.29 10.00 22.39
CA LEU A 449 10.43 11.42 22.72
C LEU A 449 11.40 11.67 23.87
N ARG A 450 11.52 10.74 24.85
CA ARG A 450 12.50 10.83 25.93
C ARG A 450 13.94 10.91 25.39
N TYR A 451 14.27 10.08 24.42
CA TYR A 451 15.62 10.10 23.83
C TYR A 451 15.84 11.34 22.99
N GLY A 452 14.86 11.71 22.16
CA GLY A 452 14.94 12.91 21.32
C GLY A 452 15.08 14.18 22.16
N TYR A 453 14.21 14.37 23.13
CA TYR A 453 14.22 15.52 24.02
C TYR A 453 15.44 15.54 24.95
N GLY A 454 15.68 14.45 25.68
CA GLY A 454 16.76 14.37 26.68
C GLY A 454 18.14 14.58 26.07
N GLY A 455 18.41 14.02 24.89
CA GLY A 455 19.69 14.19 24.21
C GLY A 455 20.00 15.63 23.81
N VAL A 456 19.00 16.35 23.27
CA VAL A 456 19.17 17.75 22.86
C VAL A 456 19.25 18.67 24.07
N VAL A 457 18.39 18.50 25.07
CA VAL A 457 18.40 19.29 26.31
C VAL A 457 19.73 19.10 27.04
N ALA A 458 20.24 17.88 27.10
CA ALA A 458 21.55 17.64 27.68
C ALA A 458 22.69 18.36 26.93
N SER A 459 22.62 18.47 25.61
CA SER A 459 23.63 19.19 24.82
C SER A 459 23.50 20.73 24.94
N GLU A 460 22.28 21.24 25.11
CA GLU A 460 22.03 22.69 25.20
C GLU A 460 22.31 23.26 26.60
N LEU A 461 22.04 22.50 27.67
CA LEU A 461 22.16 22.99 29.03
C LEU A 461 23.49 22.69 29.70
N ARG A 462 24.20 21.65 29.26
CA ARG A 462 25.45 21.21 29.89
C ARG A 462 26.55 22.26 29.75
N GLY A 463 27.14 22.65 30.90
CA GLY A 463 28.24 23.61 30.94
C GLY A 463 27.85 25.07 30.70
N ASN A 464 26.57 25.36 30.44
CA ASN A 464 26.10 26.72 30.24
C ASN A 464 25.75 27.38 31.59
N PRO A 465 26.36 28.54 31.95
CA PRO A 465 26.00 29.31 33.13
C PRO A 465 24.70 30.06 32.88
N TYR A 466 23.70 29.86 33.71
CA TYR A 466 22.48 30.66 33.72
C TYR A 466 22.48 31.60 34.89
N SER A 467 22.31 32.91 34.64
CA SER A 467 22.30 33.96 35.65
C SER A 467 21.00 33.94 36.47
N CYS A 468 21.12 34.24 37.74
CA CYS A 468 19.97 34.42 38.62
C CYS A 468 19.46 35.87 38.47
N ASP A 469 18.16 36.03 38.32
CA ASP A 469 17.54 37.33 38.37
C ASP A 469 17.49 37.82 39.85
N THR A 470 18.37 38.73 40.20
CA THR A 470 18.47 39.31 41.54
C THR A 470 17.24 40.13 41.97
N LYS A 471 16.36 40.48 41.04
CA LYS A 471 15.12 41.21 41.28
C LYS A 471 13.94 40.31 41.71
N ALA A 472 13.97 39.03 41.39
CA ALA A 472 12.97 38.11 41.87
C ALA A 472 13.51 37.43 43.14
N ASN A 473 12.80 37.60 44.24
CA ASN A 473 13.11 37.03 45.56
C ASN A 473 13.00 35.47 45.54
N ARG A 474 13.59 34.80 44.50
CA ARG A 474 13.59 33.38 44.28
C ARG A 474 14.87 32.77 44.87
N SER A 475 14.70 32.06 45.98
CA SER A 475 15.76 31.42 46.76
C SER A 475 16.49 30.27 46.07
N TYR A 476 16.11 29.90 44.84
CA TYR A 476 16.65 28.74 44.12
C TYR A 476 17.08 29.11 42.71
N CYS A 477 18.37 29.02 42.48
CA CYS A 477 19.02 29.20 41.20
C CYS A 477 19.75 27.93 40.82
N TYR A 478 19.45 27.38 39.68
CA TYR A 478 20.07 26.14 39.19
C TYR A 478 21.01 26.43 38.02
N THR A 479 22.19 25.82 38.06
CA THR A 479 23.04 25.71 36.88
C THR A 479 22.43 24.67 35.93
N GLY A 480 22.78 24.74 34.61
CA GLY A 480 22.30 23.76 33.66
C GLY A 480 22.58 22.31 34.07
N ASP A 481 23.76 22.05 34.65
CA ASP A 481 24.13 20.70 35.11
C ASP A 481 23.30 20.24 36.31
N GLN A 482 23.06 21.13 37.30
CA GLN A 482 22.18 20.81 38.45
C GLN A 482 20.75 20.47 37.97
N TYR A 483 20.27 21.21 37.01
CA TYR A 483 18.96 20.96 36.43
C TYR A 483 18.88 19.58 35.75
N LEU A 484 19.91 19.19 34.98
CA LEU A 484 19.97 17.88 34.32
C LEU A 484 19.98 16.72 35.33
N VAL A 485 20.62 16.92 36.51
CA VAL A 485 20.58 15.91 37.61
C VAL A 485 19.17 15.75 38.17
N MET A 486 18.47 16.86 38.41
CA MET A 486 17.11 16.84 38.99
C MET A 486 16.11 16.14 38.09
N GLU A 487 16.17 16.40 36.79
CA GLU A 487 15.24 15.80 35.82
C GLU A 487 15.62 14.38 35.34
N GLY A 488 16.79 13.88 35.77
CA GLY A 488 17.26 12.53 35.44
C GLY A 488 17.98 12.41 34.11
N PHE A 489 18.47 13.52 33.56
CA PHE A 489 19.25 13.56 32.31
C PHE A 489 20.76 13.69 32.53
N ALA A 490 21.24 13.55 33.76
CA ALA A 490 22.66 13.72 34.10
C ALA A 490 23.61 12.86 33.26
N HIS A 491 23.22 11.62 32.96
CA HIS A 491 23.99 10.66 32.18
C HIS A 491 23.67 10.64 30.70
N ASP A 492 22.67 11.42 30.25
CA ASP A 492 22.29 11.49 28.86
C ASP A 492 23.28 12.39 28.10
N SER A 493 23.56 12.00 26.87
CA SER A 493 24.33 12.79 25.94
C SER A 493 23.70 12.66 24.55
N TRP A 494 23.84 13.69 23.77
CA TRP A 494 23.34 13.69 22.40
C TRP A 494 23.74 12.44 21.60
N GLY A 495 25.03 12.05 21.65
CA GLY A 495 25.52 10.89 20.93
C GLY A 495 24.88 9.57 21.36
N LYS A 496 24.70 9.36 22.70
CA LYS A 496 24.01 8.16 23.21
C LYS A 496 22.55 8.12 22.79
N SER A 497 21.84 9.22 22.92
CA SER A 497 20.41 9.31 22.57
C SER A 497 20.19 9.10 21.07
N SER A 498 21.01 9.69 20.23
CA SER A 498 20.98 9.51 18.78
C SER A 498 21.29 8.06 18.37
N LEU A 499 22.26 7.42 19.03
CA LEU A 499 22.58 6.01 18.79
C LEU A 499 21.41 5.09 19.14
N VAL A 500 20.75 5.32 20.28
CA VAL A 500 19.58 4.53 20.70
C VAL A 500 18.44 4.70 19.68
N LEU A 501 18.12 5.93 19.27
CA LEU A 501 17.09 6.20 18.26
C LEU A 501 17.43 5.54 16.91
N PHE A 502 18.69 5.56 16.51
CA PHE A 502 19.14 4.90 15.28
C PHE A 502 18.97 3.38 15.36
N ILE A 503 19.37 2.76 16.48
CA ILE A 503 19.19 1.31 16.71
C ILE A 503 17.70 0.95 16.70
N ILE A 504 16.84 1.71 17.38
CA ILE A 504 15.40 1.48 17.38
C ILE A 504 14.85 1.57 15.95
N SER A 505 15.26 2.58 15.18
CA SER A 505 14.84 2.72 13.77
C SER A 505 15.25 1.52 12.93
N LEU A 506 16.48 1.03 13.08
CA LEU A 506 16.97 -0.15 12.35
C LEU A 506 16.19 -1.42 12.73
N VAL A 507 15.93 -1.63 14.01
CA VAL A 507 15.14 -2.79 14.47
C VAL A 507 13.72 -2.74 13.91
N LEU A 508 13.06 -1.57 13.97
CA LEU A 508 11.72 -1.41 13.42
C LEU A 508 11.71 -1.60 11.89
N LEU A 509 12.68 -1.08 11.15
CA LEU A 509 12.79 -1.29 9.71
C LEU A 509 13.06 -2.76 9.37
N ALA A 510 13.86 -3.47 10.16
CA ALA A 510 14.05 -4.91 9.98
C ALA A 510 12.75 -5.69 10.20
N LEU A 511 11.96 -5.32 11.21
CA LEU A 511 10.63 -5.90 11.45
C LEU A 511 9.67 -5.58 10.30
N VAL A 512 9.71 -4.38 9.73
CA VAL A 512 8.95 -4.01 8.52
C VAL A 512 9.34 -4.91 7.35
N ALA A 513 10.64 -5.14 7.11
CA ALA A 513 11.10 -6.02 6.03
C ALA A 513 10.59 -7.46 6.21
N VAL A 514 10.60 -7.98 7.44
CA VAL A 514 10.04 -9.30 7.76
C VAL A 514 8.52 -9.31 7.52
N SER A 515 7.81 -8.29 7.99
CA SER A 515 6.35 -8.16 7.81
C SER A 515 5.97 -8.06 6.34
N MET A 516 6.72 -7.32 5.52
CA MET A 516 6.56 -7.27 4.07
C MET A 516 6.67 -8.65 3.45
N ASN A 517 7.64 -9.46 3.85
CA ASN A 517 7.79 -10.81 3.34
C ASN A 517 6.63 -11.71 3.77
N ILE A 518 6.16 -11.63 5.00
CA ILE A 518 5.02 -12.43 5.50
C ILE A 518 3.72 -12.05 4.77
N VAL A 519 3.43 -10.76 4.62
CA VAL A 519 2.18 -10.29 4.01
C VAL A 519 2.18 -10.49 2.48
N TRP A 520 3.35 -10.44 1.84
CA TRP A 520 3.46 -10.41 0.38
C TRP A 520 3.93 -11.72 -0.24
N VAL A 521 4.49 -12.65 0.54
CA VAL A 521 4.77 -14.00 0.06
C VAL A 521 3.48 -14.81 0.20
N PRO A 522 2.88 -15.31 -0.88
CA PRO A 522 1.90 -16.36 -0.76
C PRO A 522 2.57 -17.50 0.01
N HIS A 523 1.95 -17.97 1.09
CA HIS A 523 2.52 -18.96 1.98
C HIS A 523 2.98 -20.18 1.18
N THR A 524 4.30 -20.29 0.98
CA THR A 524 4.96 -21.47 0.43
C THR A 524 5.19 -22.46 1.58
N HIS A 525 4.14 -23.16 2.01
CA HIS A 525 4.24 -24.33 2.88
C HIS A 525 3.42 -25.48 2.31
#